data_8d95a0e074e6d9281d60e1aa1d3770a6
#
_entry.id   8d95a0e074e6d9281d60e1aa1d3770a6
#
_cell.length_a   1.000
_cell.length_b   1.000
_cell.length_c   1.000
_cell.angle_alpha   90.00
_cell.angle_beta   90.00
_cell.angle_gamma   90.00
#
_symmetry.space_group_name_H-M   'P 1'
#
loop_
_entity.id
_entity.type
_entity.pdbx_description
1 polymer ?
#
loop_
_entity_poly.entity_id
_entity_poly.type
_entity_poly.pdbx_seq_one_letter_code
_entity_poly.pdbx_strand_id
1 'polypeptide(L)'
;MNKFILGLSLILLPFFSYADATDDNEINIDQEGDTLVLYIDQIGYGNKMGLNNFSNGSSAMPITGSSLTFNIDQIGNENLLYGSVTADSSSYTLQWTGDSNVWDWFIGDSGSSDNSNYLVDITGDSNTMELDQGTNLSAERLDFDLTVIGDSNVFDVDIDVDDAVWNMDITGGSNNINTMQKDGAEQEINLTLVGSSADVDINQMSGTCPTGVTTCNGIITLDIDSENAVIQINQKDATNDS
;
A
#
# COMPACT_ATOMS: atom_id res chain seq x y z
N MET A 1 24.97 0.96 -76.97
CA MET A 1 23.80 1.19 -76.15
C MET A 1 24.13 0.56 -74.73
N ASN A 2 24.70 1.31 -73.82
CA ASN A 2 25.00 0.83 -72.47
C ASN A 2 23.86 1.23 -71.59
N LYS A 3 23.18 0.22 -71.00
CA LYS A 3 22.14 0.44 -70.00
C LYS A 3 22.82 0.52 -68.59
N PHE A 4 22.83 1.70 -68.02
CA PHE A 4 23.17 1.88 -66.60
C PHE A 4 21.96 1.47 -65.78
N ILE A 5 22.12 0.46 -64.93
CA ILE A 5 21.17 0.10 -63.88
C ILE A 5 21.62 0.85 -62.60
N LEU A 6 20.88 1.88 -62.24
CA LEU A 6 21.05 2.57 -60.96
C LEU A 6 20.39 1.76 -59.87
N GLY A 7 21.18 1.02 -59.10
CA GLY A 7 20.68 0.31 -57.93
C GLY A 7 20.46 1.30 -56.77
N LEU A 8 19.21 1.56 -56.42
CA LEU A 8 18.82 2.31 -55.24
C LEU A 8 18.98 1.40 -54.01
N SER A 9 20.08 1.56 -53.29
CA SER A 9 20.28 0.90 -52.01
C SER A 9 19.48 1.62 -50.96
N LEU A 10 18.34 1.04 -50.56
CA LEU A 10 17.56 1.52 -49.42
C LEU A 10 18.29 1.11 -48.11
N ILE A 11 19.01 2.03 -47.52
CA ILE A 11 19.60 1.85 -46.20
C ILE A 11 18.45 1.95 -45.21
N LEU A 12 17.97 0.81 -44.72
CA LEU A 12 17.12 0.75 -43.54
C LEU A 12 18.01 1.07 -42.34
N LEU A 13 17.99 2.31 -41.88
CA LEU A 13 18.53 2.65 -40.57
C LEU A 13 17.59 2.05 -39.52
N PRO A 14 18.06 1.22 -38.61
CA PRO A 14 17.25 0.84 -37.48
C PRO A 14 16.99 2.12 -36.67
N PHE A 15 15.73 2.54 -36.63
CA PHE A 15 15.30 3.51 -35.62
C PHE A 15 15.37 2.79 -34.29
N PHE A 16 16.46 2.96 -33.57
CA PHE A 16 16.47 2.71 -32.16
C PHE A 16 15.63 3.84 -31.55
N SER A 17 14.37 3.56 -31.25
CA SER A 17 13.67 4.37 -30.27
C SER A 17 14.40 4.12 -28.97
N TYR A 18 15.21 5.07 -28.53
CA TYR A 18 15.59 5.11 -27.13
C TYR A 18 14.28 5.43 -26.39
N ALA A 19 13.68 4.43 -25.76
CA ALA A 19 12.73 4.69 -24.72
C ALA A 19 13.43 5.54 -23.68
N ASP A 20 12.84 6.65 -23.30
CA ASP A 20 13.37 7.44 -22.20
C ASP A 20 13.24 6.58 -20.95
N ALA A 21 14.35 6.30 -20.27
CA ALA A 21 14.38 5.42 -19.11
C ALA A 21 13.55 5.94 -17.93
N THR A 22 13.06 7.16 -18.00
CA THR A 22 12.20 7.80 -17.01
C THR A 22 10.71 7.52 -17.22
N ASP A 23 10.32 7.01 -18.40
CA ASP A 23 8.91 6.81 -18.77
C ASP A 23 8.53 5.32 -18.94
N ASP A 24 9.45 4.40 -18.65
CA ASP A 24 9.17 2.96 -18.75
C ASP A 24 8.31 2.50 -17.56
N ASN A 25 7.40 1.57 -17.81
CA ASN A 25 6.53 0.88 -16.85
C ASN A 25 5.41 1.75 -16.24
N GLU A 26 4.62 2.41 -17.03
CA GLU A 26 3.43 3.11 -16.53
C GLU A 26 2.16 2.28 -16.81
N ILE A 27 1.32 2.09 -15.79
CA ILE A 27 0.01 1.43 -15.89
C ILE A 27 -1.03 2.32 -15.21
N ASN A 28 -2.12 2.60 -15.90
CA ASN A 28 -3.28 3.27 -15.35
C ASN A 28 -4.54 2.46 -15.67
N ILE A 29 -5.36 2.20 -14.65
CA ILE A 29 -6.56 1.40 -14.76
C ILE A 29 -7.73 2.20 -14.20
N ASP A 30 -8.80 2.24 -14.96
CA ASP A 30 -10.11 2.71 -14.54
C ASP A 30 -11.08 1.53 -14.72
N GLN A 31 -11.58 1.00 -13.61
CA GLN A 31 -12.35 -0.24 -13.59
C GLN A 31 -13.62 -0.07 -12.78
N GLU A 32 -14.74 -0.41 -13.39
CA GLU A 32 -16.04 -0.55 -12.73
C GLU A 32 -16.63 -1.92 -13.07
N GLY A 33 -16.96 -2.74 -12.06
CA GLY A 33 -17.55 -4.04 -12.26
C GLY A 33 -17.43 -4.97 -11.06
N ASP A 34 -18.28 -5.96 -10.97
CA ASP A 34 -18.44 -6.78 -9.76
C ASP A 34 -17.24 -7.67 -9.43
N THR A 35 -16.42 -8.02 -10.41
CA THR A 35 -15.28 -8.92 -10.17
C THR A 35 -14.10 -8.49 -11.02
N LEU A 36 -12.98 -8.26 -10.37
CA LEU A 36 -11.69 -8.02 -11.02
C LEU A 36 -10.65 -8.96 -10.45
N VAL A 37 -9.87 -9.57 -11.33
CA VAL A 37 -8.61 -10.24 -10.96
C VAL A 37 -7.51 -9.57 -11.77
N LEU A 38 -6.62 -8.88 -11.07
CA LEU A 38 -5.54 -8.11 -11.66
C LEU A 38 -4.20 -8.72 -11.31
N TYR A 39 -3.45 -9.16 -12.32
CA TYR A 39 -2.07 -9.60 -12.19
C TYR A 39 -1.17 -8.63 -12.94
N ILE A 40 -0.24 -8.04 -12.21
CA ILE A 40 0.73 -7.11 -12.78
C ILE A 40 2.13 -7.52 -12.34
N ASP A 41 3.01 -7.62 -13.30
CA ASP A 41 4.43 -7.87 -13.10
C ASP A 41 5.18 -6.78 -13.89
N GLN A 42 5.74 -5.81 -13.18
CA GLN A 42 6.52 -4.72 -13.73
C GLN A 42 8.00 -4.92 -13.39
N ILE A 43 8.77 -5.32 -14.37
CA ILE A 43 10.21 -5.52 -14.24
C ILE A 43 10.94 -4.45 -15.02
N GLY A 44 11.77 -3.69 -14.34
CA GLY A 44 12.56 -2.66 -14.96
C GLY A 44 12.69 -1.41 -14.12
N TYR A 45 13.12 -0.35 -14.75
CA TYR A 45 13.41 0.93 -14.14
C TYR A 45 12.23 1.89 -14.27
N GLY A 46 11.85 2.57 -13.18
CA GLY A 46 10.81 3.58 -13.18
C GLY A 46 9.37 3.04 -13.14
N ASN A 47 9.14 1.89 -12.52
CA ASN A 47 7.81 1.30 -12.39
C ASN A 47 6.80 2.31 -11.83
N LYS A 48 5.61 2.34 -12.43
CA LYS A 48 4.54 3.23 -11.99
C LYS A 48 3.20 2.53 -12.16
N MET A 49 2.28 2.77 -11.26
CA MET A 49 0.87 2.43 -11.38
C MET A 49 0.03 3.60 -10.93
N GLY A 50 -1.03 3.90 -11.69
CA GLY A 50 -1.82 5.11 -11.55
C GLY A 50 -1.14 6.33 -12.14
N LEU A 51 -1.89 7.40 -12.35
CA LEU A 51 -1.39 8.59 -13.03
C LEU A 51 -0.48 9.42 -12.14
N ASN A 52 0.59 9.91 -12.73
CA ASN A 52 1.64 10.68 -12.09
C ASN A 52 1.31 12.17 -11.94
N ASN A 53 0.29 12.55 -11.23
CA ASN A 53 0.03 13.97 -10.90
C ASN A 53 -0.72 14.11 -9.58
N PHE A 54 -0.46 13.23 -8.66
CA PHE A 54 -1.23 13.17 -7.43
C PHE A 54 -0.56 13.96 -6.34
N SER A 55 -1.29 14.94 -5.88
CA SER A 55 -1.10 15.49 -4.55
C SER A 55 -1.80 14.64 -3.48
N ASN A 56 -2.61 13.66 -3.90
CA ASN A 56 -3.16 12.58 -3.10
C ASN A 56 -3.60 11.43 -4.01
N GLY A 57 -3.53 10.20 -3.54
CA GLY A 57 -3.87 8.98 -4.29
C GLY A 57 -5.36 8.76 -4.55
N SER A 58 -6.26 9.49 -3.87
CA SER A 58 -7.71 9.24 -3.86
C SER A 58 -8.42 9.31 -5.22
N SER A 59 -7.80 9.90 -6.22
CA SER A 59 -8.34 9.97 -7.58
C SER A 59 -7.49 9.25 -8.62
N ALA A 60 -6.43 8.57 -8.17
CA ALA A 60 -5.60 7.76 -9.02
C ALA A 60 -6.25 6.38 -9.22
N MET A 61 -6.13 5.84 -10.39
CA MET A 61 -6.50 4.47 -10.71
C MET A 61 -7.78 4.02 -9.97
N PRO A 62 -8.93 4.64 -10.24
CA PRO A 62 -10.17 4.33 -9.54
C PRO A 62 -10.64 2.93 -9.91
N ILE A 63 -10.81 2.07 -8.91
CA ILE A 63 -11.26 0.70 -9.10
C ILE A 63 -12.47 0.46 -8.20
N THR A 64 -13.58 0.04 -8.80
CA THR A 64 -14.83 -0.21 -8.08
C THR A 64 -15.37 -1.58 -8.44
N GLY A 65 -15.73 -2.36 -7.42
CA GLY A 65 -16.33 -3.68 -7.60
C GLY A 65 -16.71 -4.35 -6.29
N SER A 66 -17.42 -5.48 -6.36
CA SER A 66 -17.84 -6.21 -5.17
C SER A 66 -16.84 -7.28 -4.72
N SER A 67 -15.97 -7.74 -5.61
CA SER A 67 -14.97 -8.76 -5.28
C SER A 67 -13.72 -8.55 -6.13
N LEU A 68 -12.67 -8.06 -5.51
CA LEU A 68 -11.44 -7.66 -6.20
C LEU A 68 -10.25 -8.49 -5.71
N THR A 69 -9.38 -8.87 -6.63
CA THR A 69 -8.12 -9.54 -6.32
C THR A 69 -6.99 -8.86 -7.07
N PHE A 70 -6.00 -8.42 -6.33
CA PHE A 70 -4.80 -7.78 -6.84
C PHE A 70 -3.59 -8.65 -6.52
N ASN A 71 -2.78 -8.89 -7.53
CA ASN A 71 -1.46 -9.48 -7.39
C ASN A 71 -0.51 -8.60 -8.19
N ILE A 72 0.27 -7.80 -7.49
CA ILE A 72 1.12 -6.78 -8.08
C ILE A 72 2.55 -7.01 -7.62
N ASP A 73 3.44 -7.22 -8.57
CA ASP A 73 4.87 -7.38 -8.37
C ASP A 73 5.61 -6.29 -9.15
N GLN A 74 6.31 -5.42 -8.43
CA GLN A 74 7.13 -4.37 -9.01
C GLN A 74 8.60 -4.55 -8.63
N ILE A 75 9.43 -4.82 -9.60
CA ILE A 75 10.87 -5.01 -9.44
C ILE A 75 11.61 -3.91 -10.17
N GLY A 76 12.30 -3.05 -9.43
CA GLY A 76 13.05 -1.94 -10.01
C GLY A 76 13.35 -0.86 -8.96
N ASN A 77 13.89 0.25 -9.37
CA ASN A 77 14.41 1.27 -8.45
C ASN A 77 13.39 2.35 -8.06
N GLU A 78 12.42 2.66 -8.94
CA GLU A 78 11.50 3.78 -8.72
C GLU A 78 10.04 3.30 -8.73
N ASN A 79 9.74 2.31 -7.90
CA ASN A 79 8.40 1.74 -7.80
C ASN A 79 7.43 2.74 -7.17
N LEU A 80 6.30 2.94 -7.80
CA LEU A 80 5.23 3.82 -7.32
C LEU A 80 3.90 3.08 -7.51
N LEU A 81 3.03 3.18 -6.53
CA LEU A 81 1.66 2.68 -6.61
C LEU A 81 0.71 3.70 -6.00
N TYR A 82 -0.15 4.24 -6.82
CA TYR A 82 -1.21 5.17 -6.41
C TYR A 82 -2.56 4.59 -6.79
N GLY A 83 -3.53 4.61 -5.91
CA GLY A 83 -4.84 4.07 -6.23
C GLY A 83 -5.94 4.44 -5.26
N SER A 84 -7.17 4.27 -5.75
CA SER A 84 -8.39 4.37 -4.96
C SER A 84 -9.26 3.15 -5.25
N VAL A 85 -9.64 2.43 -4.21
CA VAL A 85 -10.42 1.19 -4.33
C VAL A 85 -11.69 1.29 -3.51
N THR A 86 -12.80 0.84 -4.10
CA THR A 86 -14.08 0.67 -3.42
C THR A 86 -14.59 -0.73 -3.69
N ALA A 87 -14.66 -1.57 -2.67
CA ALA A 87 -15.06 -2.97 -2.83
C ALA A 87 -15.63 -3.57 -1.55
N ASP A 88 -16.64 -4.45 -1.68
CA ASP A 88 -17.19 -5.19 -0.54
C ASP A 88 -16.22 -6.31 -0.06
N SER A 89 -15.34 -6.79 -0.94
CA SER A 89 -14.34 -7.79 -0.59
C SER A 89 -13.13 -7.64 -1.48
N SER A 90 -11.95 -7.49 -0.91
CA SER A 90 -10.73 -7.34 -1.67
C SER A 90 -9.56 -8.11 -1.07
N SER A 91 -8.70 -8.62 -1.94
CA SER A 91 -7.46 -9.28 -1.57
C SER A 91 -6.31 -8.68 -2.35
N TYR A 92 -5.28 -8.28 -1.63
CA TYR A 92 -4.11 -7.62 -2.16
C TYR A 92 -2.87 -8.45 -1.81
N THR A 93 -2.16 -8.90 -2.83
CA THR A 93 -0.81 -9.46 -2.70
C THR A 93 0.11 -8.53 -3.44
N LEU A 94 0.92 -7.79 -2.70
CA LEU A 94 1.76 -6.73 -3.22
C LEU A 94 3.21 -7.02 -2.87
N GLN A 95 4.08 -6.98 -3.87
CA GLN A 95 5.50 -7.18 -3.68
C GLN A 95 6.30 -6.09 -4.37
N TRP A 96 7.18 -5.44 -3.62
CA TRP A 96 8.12 -4.46 -4.15
C TRP A 96 9.55 -4.86 -3.86
N THR A 97 10.37 -4.77 -4.88
CA THR A 97 11.83 -4.94 -4.75
C THR A 97 12.51 -3.78 -5.45
N GLY A 98 13.22 -2.96 -4.71
CA GLY A 98 13.93 -1.80 -5.24
C GLY A 98 14.04 -0.70 -4.18
N ASP A 99 14.75 0.35 -4.51
CA ASP A 99 14.95 1.48 -3.61
C ASP A 99 13.86 2.53 -3.82
N SER A 100 13.48 3.24 -2.76
CA SER A 100 12.56 4.37 -2.82
C SER A 100 11.14 4.04 -3.33
N ASN A 101 10.61 2.90 -2.91
CA ASN A 101 9.24 2.53 -3.22
C ASN A 101 8.25 3.47 -2.54
N VAL A 102 7.20 3.86 -3.26
CA VAL A 102 6.11 4.68 -2.72
C VAL A 102 4.78 3.98 -2.98
N TRP A 103 4.03 3.80 -1.93
CA TRP A 103 2.67 3.29 -1.98
C TRP A 103 1.74 4.30 -1.30
N ASP A 104 0.78 4.83 -2.05
CA ASP A 104 -0.22 5.78 -1.59
C ASP A 104 -1.58 5.28 -2.07
N TRP A 105 -2.37 4.68 -1.17
CA TRP A 105 -3.60 4.02 -1.54
C TRP A 105 -4.75 4.35 -0.61
N PHE A 106 -5.88 4.72 -1.21
CA PHE A 106 -7.13 5.03 -0.54
C PHE A 106 -8.15 3.92 -0.76
N ILE A 107 -8.56 3.26 0.31
CA ILE A 107 -9.51 2.15 0.28
C ILE A 107 -10.78 2.57 0.99
N GLY A 108 -11.92 2.54 0.26
CA GLY A 108 -13.21 2.99 0.80
C GLY A 108 -13.38 4.51 0.87
N ASP A 109 -12.60 5.27 0.10
CA ASP A 109 -12.72 6.75 0.07
C ASP A 109 -14.04 7.22 -0.54
N SER A 110 -14.56 6.52 -1.54
CA SER A 110 -15.80 6.85 -2.24
C SER A 110 -16.94 5.84 -2.05
N GLY A 111 -16.74 4.80 -1.25
CA GLY A 111 -17.71 3.75 -0.94
C GLY A 111 -17.18 2.85 0.18
N SER A 112 -18.03 1.98 0.73
CA SER A 112 -17.60 1.01 1.74
C SER A 112 -16.54 0.06 1.17
N SER A 113 -15.64 -0.40 2.01
CA SER A 113 -14.63 -1.39 1.64
C SER A 113 -14.50 -2.43 2.74
N ASP A 114 -15.40 -3.39 2.72
CA ASP A 114 -15.50 -4.45 3.72
C ASP A 114 -14.56 -5.62 3.39
N ASN A 115 -14.12 -6.36 4.39
CA ASN A 115 -13.37 -7.61 4.25
C ASN A 115 -12.11 -7.50 3.36
N SER A 116 -11.22 -6.61 3.71
CA SER A 116 -9.95 -6.45 3.02
C SER A 116 -8.86 -7.35 3.63
N ASN A 117 -8.10 -8.02 2.78
CA ASN A 117 -6.95 -8.83 3.18
C ASN A 117 -5.70 -8.37 2.40
N TYR A 118 -4.64 -8.05 3.11
CA TYR A 118 -3.38 -7.59 2.54
C TYR A 118 -2.24 -8.51 2.94
N LEU A 119 -1.46 -8.91 1.95
CA LEU A 119 -0.14 -9.49 2.12
C LEU A 119 0.85 -8.60 1.35
N VAL A 120 1.71 -7.91 2.07
CA VAL A 120 2.61 -6.91 1.51
C VAL A 120 4.05 -7.19 1.89
N ASP A 121 4.91 -7.39 0.90
CA ASP A 121 6.33 -7.62 1.06
C ASP A 121 7.13 -6.50 0.38
N ILE A 122 7.91 -5.77 1.14
CA ILE A 122 8.76 -4.67 0.65
C ILE A 122 10.23 -4.97 0.94
N THR A 123 11.05 -4.96 -0.09
CA THR A 123 12.50 -5.09 0.04
C THR A 123 13.19 -3.93 -0.66
N GLY A 124 13.93 -3.11 0.10
CA GLY A 124 14.63 -1.93 -0.41
C GLY A 124 14.69 -0.81 0.62
N ASP A 125 15.53 0.16 0.38
CA ASP A 125 15.73 1.28 1.30
C ASP A 125 14.81 2.46 0.97
N SER A 126 14.50 3.28 1.98
CA SER A 126 13.74 4.52 1.82
C SER A 126 12.31 4.34 1.27
N ASN A 127 11.62 3.32 1.74
CA ASN A 127 10.25 3.07 1.33
C ASN A 127 9.28 3.98 2.07
N THR A 128 8.26 4.44 1.36
CA THR A 128 7.17 5.26 1.91
C THR A 128 5.85 4.58 1.62
N MET A 129 5.04 4.39 2.65
CA MET A 129 3.69 3.86 2.54
C MET A 129 2.73 4.84 3.21
N GLU A 130 1.68 5.21 2.50
CA GLU A 130 0.51 5.89 2.99
C GLU A 130 -0.70 5.04 2.63
N LEU A 131 -1.39 4.52 3.64
CA LEU A 131 -2.59 3.70 3.48
C LEU A 131 -3.72 4.29 4.31
N ASP A 132 -4.77 4.72 3.63
CA ASP A 132 -6.03 5.15 4.22
C ASP A 132 -7.12 4.12 3.93
N GLN A 133 -7.68 3.50 4.95
CA GLN A 133 -8.82 2.60 4.79
C GLN A 133 -9.99 2.97 5.69
N GLY A 134 -11.16 3.17 5.09
CA GLY A 134 -12.38 3.50 5.79
C GLY A 134 -12.42 4.91 6.41
N THR A 135 -11.40 5.73 6.21
CA THR A 135 -11.28 7.04 6.87
C THR A 135 -12.38 8.03 6.51
N ASN A 136 -12.98 7.89 5.35
CA ASN A 136 -14.11 8.70 4.90
C ASN A 136 -15.44 7.94 4.99
N LEU A 137 -15.42 6.63 4.87
CA LEU A 137 -16.59 5.76 4.96
C LEU A 137 -16.23 4.50 5.76
N SER A 138 -17.20 3.95 6.48
CA SER A 138 -16.96 2.76 7.30
C SER A 138 -16.55 1.56 6.45
N ALA A 139 -15.63 0.78 6.98
CA ALA A 139 -15.22 -0.51 6.47
C ALA A 139 -15.31 -1.57 7.59
N GLU A 140 -15.44 -2.84 7.21
CA GLU A 140 -15.47 -3.96 8.14
C GLU A 140 -14.35 -4.92 7.83
N ARG A 141 -13.69 -5.43 8.84
CA ARG A 141 -12.64 -6.46 8.83
C ARG A 141 -11.48 -6.18 7.88
N LEU A 142 -10.38 -5.96 8.48
CA LEU A 142 -9.09 -5.85 7.83
C LEU A 142 -8.12 -6.88 8.42
N ASP A 143 -7.47 -7.63 7.54
CA ASP A 143 -6.32 -8.45 7.87
C ASP A 143 -5.12 -7.92 7.06
N PHE A 144 -4.11 -7.40 7.76
CA PHE A 144 -3.01 -6.70 7.15
C PHE A 144 -1.67 -7.27 7.62
N ASP A 145 -1.04 -8.05 6.75
CA ASP A 145 0.28 -8.60 6.96
C ASP A 145 1.30 -7.81 6.14
N LEU A 146 2.22 -7.14 6.82
CA LEU A 146 3.29 -6.33 6.22
C LEU A 146 4.66 -6.86 6.63
N THR A 147 5.49 -7.19 5.66
CA THR A 147 6.92 -7.48 5.86
C THR A 147 7.77 -6.44 5.16
N VAL A 148 8.70 -5.82 5.88
CA VAL A 148 9.63 -4.84 5.32
C VAL A 148 11.06 -5.18 5.67
N ILE A 149 11.92 -5.19 4.66
CA ILE A 149 13.37 -5.34 4.82
C ILE A 149 14.05 -4.16 4.11
N GLY A 150 14.64 -3.25 4.90
CA GLY A 150 15.32 -2.09 4.36
C GLY A 150 15.46 -0.95 5.35
N ASP A 151 16.34 -0.02 5.07
CA ASP A 151 16.60 1.12 5.97
C ASP A 151 15.76 2.35 5.60
N SER A 152 15.50 3.19 6.59
CA SER A 152 14.85 4.50 6.41
C SER A 152 13.43 4.44 5.84
N ASN A 153 12.62 3.55 6.37
CA ASN A 153 11.23 3.40 5.95
C ASN A 153 10.30 4.35 6.72
N VAL A 154 9.28 4.85 6.03
CA VAL A 154 8.25 5.72 6.59
C VAL A 154 6.88 5.12 6.28
N PHE A 155 6.12 4.84 7.33
CA PHE A 155 4.78 4.29 7.23
C PHE A 155 3.78 5.23 7.90
N ASP A 156 2.76 5.62 7.17
CA ASP A 156 1.61 6.36 7.65
C ASP A 156 0.35 5.57 7.30
N VAL A 157 -0.29 4.98 8.31
CA VAL A 157 -1.36 4.02 8.10
C VAL A 157 -2.55 4.40 8.96
N ASP A 158 -3.58 4.95 8.34
CA ASP A 158 -4.80 5.39 8.97
C ASP A 158 -5.96 4.44 8.62
N ILE A 159 -6.53 3.78 9.62
CA ILE A 159 -7.59 2.80 9.43
C ILE A 159 -8.76 3.05 10.36
N ASP A 160 -9.93 3.17 9.76
CA ASP A 160 -11.22 3.28 10.43
C ASP A 160 -12.07 2.07 10.05
N VAL A 161 -11.77 0.95 10.70
CA VAL A 161 -12.31 -0.37 10.35
C VAL A 161 -12.66 -1.13 11.62
N ASP A 162 -13.83 -1.77 11.64
CA ASP A 162 -14.16 -2.76 12.66
C ASP A 162 -13.31 -4.04 12.46
N ASP A 163 -12.93 -4.70 13.54
CA ASP A 163 -12.21 -5.97 13.53
C ASP A 163 -10.91 -5.94 12.69
N ALA A 164 -10.07 -4.94 12.88
CA ALA A 164 -8.81 -4.81 12.18
C ALA A 164 -7.67 -5.52 12.91
N VAL A 165 -6.96 -6.38 12.20
CA VAL A 165 -5.74 -7.06 12.68
C VAL A 165 -4.57 -6.65 11.81
N TRP A 166 -3.51 -6.14 12.46
CA TRP A 166 -2.28 -5.73 11.79
C TRP A 166 -1.10 -6.52 12.32
N ASN A 167 -0.41 -7.17 11.40
CA ASN A 167 0.85 -7.82 11.69
C ASN A 167 1.95 -7.13 10.87
N MET A 168 2.89 -6.50 11.53
CA MET A 168 3.97 -5.77 10.91
C MET A 168 5.32 -6.31 11.36
N ASP A 169 6.10 -6.84 10.44
CA ASP A 169 7.46 -7.31 10.65
C ASP A 169 8.43 -6.41 9.89
N ILE A 170 9.16 -5.55 10.62
CA ILE A 170 10.02 -4.53 10.04
C ILE A 170 11.46 -4.74 10.46
N THR A 171 12.35 -4.89 9.50
CA THR A 171 13.79 -5.00 9.72
C THR A 171 14.53 -3.91 8.95
N GLY A 172 15.26 -3.04 9.69
CA GLY A 172 16.02 -1.98 9.06
C GLY A 172 16.60 -0.95 10.02
N GLY A 173 17.46 -0.08 9.53
CA GLY A 173 18.24 0.81 10.36
C GLY A 173 17.49 1.97 10.99
N SER A 174 16.62 2.63 10.25
CA SER A 174 15.91 3.83 10.71
C SER A 174 14.49 3.83 10.17
N ASN A 175 13.53 3.54 11.02
CA ASN A 175 12.13 3.44 10.64
C ASN A 175 11.28 4.46 11.37
N ASN A 176 10.33 5.06 10.68
CA ASN A 176 9.30 5.94 11.23
C ASN A 176 7.95 5.30 10.93
N ILE A 177 7.20 4.98 11.97
CA ILE A 177 5.93 4.28 11.88
C ILE A 177 4.89 5.13 12.60
N ASN A 178 3.96 5.67 11.86
CA ASN A 178 2.79 6.36 12.38
C ASN A 178 1.55 5.56 12.01
N THR A 179 0.77 5.15 13.01
CA THR A 179 -0.43 4.38 12.78
C THR A 179 -1.59 4.94 13.56
N MET A 180 -2.73 5.07 12.91
CA MET A 180 -3.99 5.42 13.56
C MET A 180 -5.05 4.38 13.24
N GLN A 181 -5.56 3.75 14.27
CA GLN A 181 -6.65 2.79 14.19
C GLN A 181 -7.79 3.29 15.08
N LYS A 182 -8.95 3.53 14.53
CA LYS A 182 -10.07 4.13 15.25
C LYS A 182 -11.42 3.52 14.86
N ASP A 183 -12.43 3.81 15.69
CA ASP A 183 -13.85 3.54 15.48
C ASP A 183 -14.25 2.06 15.30
N GLY A 184 -13.38 1.11 15.65
CA GLY A 184 -13.66 -0.30 15.59
C GLY A 184 -13.81 -0.98 16.96
N ALA A 185 -14.35 -2.18 16.93
CA ALA A 185 -14.28 -3.15 18.02
C ALA A 185 -13.21 -4.18 17.70
N GLU A 186 -12.58 -4.75 18.70
CA GLU A 186 -11.63 -5.87 18.57
C GLU A 186 -10.43 -5.59 17.64
N GLN A 187 -9.85 -4.41 17.79
CA GLN A 187 -8.67 -3.99 17.03
C GLN A 187 -7.40 -4.59 17.59
N GLU A 188 -6.51 -5.07 16.74
CA GLU A 188 -5.24 -5.67 17.13
C GLU A 188 -4.10 -5.12 16.27
N ILE A 189 -3.00 -4.71 16.94
CA ILE A 189 -1.74 -4.32 16.31
C ILE A 189 -0.62 -5.17 16.89
N ASN A 190 0.06 -5.91 16.03
CA ASN A 190 1.26 -6.68 16.35
C ASN A 190 2.42 -6.11 15.55
N LEU A 191 3.40 -5.51 16.21
CA LEU A 191 4.59 -4.95 15.59
C LEU A 191 5.84 -5.66 16.10
N THR A 192 6.56 -6.30 15.20
CA THR A 192 7.94 -6.74 15.40
C THR A 192 8.87 -5.77 14.66
N LEU A 193 9.81 -5.17 15.38
CA LEU A 193 10.77 -4.25 14.79
C LEU A 193 12.18 -4.56 15.23
N VAL A 194 13.06 -4.80 14.26
CA VAL A 194 14.49 -5.00 14.48
C VAL A 194 15.28 -3.92 13.76
N GLY A 195 16.02 -3.09 14.51
CA GLY A 195 16.72 -1.99 13.89
C GLY A 195 17.64 -1.20 14.81
N SER A 196 18.32 -0.19 14.28
CA SER A 196 19.20 0.66 15.08
C SER A 196 18.52 1.93 15.60
N SER A 197 17.48 2.40 14.95
CA SER A 197 16.69 3.56 15.36
C SER A 197 15.25 3.39 14.89
N ALA A 198 14.29 3.67 15.75
CA ALA A 198 12.88 3.65 15.39
C ALA A 198 12.13 4.79 16.07
N ASP A 199 11.24 5.43 15.34
CA ASP A 199 10.23 6.34 15.86
C ASP A 199 8.86 5.73 15.59
N VAL A 200 8.14 5.37 16.64
CA VAL A 200 6.89 4.62 16.55
C VAL A 200 5.80 5.37 17.29
N ASP A 201 4.81 5.85 16.57
CA ASP A 201 3.62 6.50 17.11
C ASP A 201 2.38 5.65 16.76
N ILE A 202 1.73 5.10 17.78
CA ILE A 202 0.56 4.25 17.65
C ILE A 202 -0.60 4.91 18.36
N ASN A 203 -1.64 5.23 17.61
CA ASN A 203 -2.90 5.72 18.12
C ASN A 203 -4.00 4.68 17.86
N GLN A 204 -4.42 3.97 18.90
CA GLN A 204 -5.51 3.02 18.82
C GLN A 204 -6.68 3.51 19.67
N MET A 205 -7.77 3.85 19.03
CA MET A 205 -8.95 4.41 19.66
C MET A 205 -10.18 3.60 19.25
N SER A 206 -10.62 2.70 20.12
CA SER A 206 -11.88 2.00 19.91
C SER A 206 -13.05 2.97 19.85
N GLY A 207 -13.94 2.78 18.89
CA GLY A 207 -15.14 3.57 18.71
C GLY A 207 -16.27 3.17 19.67
N THR A 208 -17.49 3.32 19.21
CA THR A 208 -18.65 2.90 19.99
C THR A 208 -18.79 1.39 19.91
N CYS A 209 -18.81 0.71 21.06
CA CYS A 209 -19.08 -0.72 21.10
C CYS A 209 -20.41 -1.07 20.47
N PRO A 210 -20.47 -2.14 19.64
CA PRO A 210 -21.71 -2.63 19.11
C PRO A 210 -22.73 -2.97 20.22
N THR A 211 -24.02 -2.80 19.94
CA THR A 211 -25.09 -3.05 20.91
C THR A 211 -25.02 -4.49 21.40
N GLY A 212 -24.80 -4.66 22.72
CA GLY A 212 -24.70 -5.96 23.37
C GLY A 212 -23.28 -6.45 23.62
N VAL A 213 -22.27 -5.73 23.15
CA VAL A 213 -20.87 -5.91 23.48
C VAL A 213 -20.53 -5.03 24.67
N THR A 214 -19.96 -5.61 25.73
CA THR A 214 -19.66 -4.88 26.97
C THR A 214 -18.28 -4.26 27.01
N THR A 215 -17.38 -4.72 26.14
CA THR A 215 -16.00 -4.23 26.06
C THR A 215 -15.54 -4.28 24.60
N CYS A 216 -14.99 -3.19 24.10
CA CYS A 216 -14.28 -3.13 22.84
C CYS A 216 -12.81 -2.92 23.18
N ASN A 217 -12.08 -4.01 23.21
CA ASN A 217 -10.68 -3.99 23.63
C ASN A 217 -9.77 -3.85 22.42
N GLY A 218 -8.94 -2.84 22.41
CA GLY A 218 -7.79 -2.79 21.54
C GLY A 218 -6.61 -3.57 22.13
N ILE A 219 -5.89 -4.28 21.31
CA ILE A 219 -4.66 -5.00 21.69
C ILE A 219 -3.49 -4.41 20.91
N ILE A 220 -2.43 -4.07 21.62
CA ILE A 220 -1.17 -3.66 21.01
C ILE A 220 -0.06 -4.54 21.56
N THR A 221 0.59 -5.29 20.71
CA THR A 221 1.75 -6.13 21.03
C THR A 221 2.97 -5.59 20.30
N LEU A 222 4.01 -5.25 21.03
CA LEU A 222 5.26 -4.74 20.48
C LEU A 222 6.42 -5.65 20.88
N ASP A 223 7.21 -6.06 19.89
CA ASP A 223 8.51 -6.70 20.08
C ASP A 223 9.56 -5.86 19.34
N ILE A 224 10.30 -5.04 20.09
CA ILE A 224 11.20 -4.04 19.52
C ILE A 224 12.63 -4.30 19.99
N ASP A 225 13.49 -4.70 19.07
CA ASP A 225 14.93 -4.83 19.25
C ASP A 225 15.63 -3.68 18.53
N SER A 226 15.80 -2.56 19.22
CA SER A 226 16.40 -1.35 18.67
C SER A 226 17.31 -0.67 19.69
N GLU A 227 18.47 -0.18 19.23
CA GLU A 227 19.40 0.55 20.12
C GLU A 227 18.83 1.91 20.55
N ASN A 228 18.03 2.56 19.69
CA ASN A 228 17.43 3.86 19.96
C ASN A 228 16.00 3.89 19.44
N ALA A 229 15.06 3.46 20.26
CA ALA A 229 13.64 3.55 19.93
C ALA A 229 12.96 4.69 20.70
N VAL A 230 12.16 5.48 20.02
CA VAL A 230 11.17 6.37 20.61
C VAL A 230 9.81 5.77 20.32
N ILE A 231 9.03 5.48 21.36
CA ILE A 231 7.75 4.81 21.21
C ILE A 231 6.70 5.64 21.94
N GLN A 232 5.69 6.05 21.22
CA GLN A 232 4.52 6.72 21.75
C GLN A 232 3.28 5.88 21.47
N ILE A 233 2.53 5.55 22.51
CA ILE A 233 1.29 4.79 22.38
C ILE A 233 0.18 5.56 23.05
N ASN A 234 -0.89 5.77 22.31
CA ASN A 234 -2.14 6.31 22.81
C ASN A 234 -3.25 5.30 22.53
N GLN A 235 -3.64 4.57 23.57
CA GLN A 235 -4.70 3.58 23.48
C GLN A 235 -5.89 4.03 24.31
N LYS A 236 -7.06 4.00 23.72
CA LYS A 236 -8.32 4.35 24.39
C LYS A 236 -9.39 3.35 24.00
N ASP A 237 -9.80 2.56 24.95
CA ASP A 237 -10.94 1.66 24.79
C ASP A 237 -12.26 2.42 24.92
N ALA A 238 -13.24 2.06 24.10
CA ALA A 238 -14.58 2.57 24.25
C ALA A 238 -15.25 1.93 25.47
N THR A 239 -15.81 2.74 26.34
CA THR A 239 -16.70 2.28 27.40
C THR A 239 -18.14 2.45 26.94
N ASN A 240 -18.97 1.40 27.09
CA ASN A 240 -20.40 1.57 27.03
C ASN A 240 -20.83 2.40 28.23
N ASP A 241 -20.91 3.70 28.06
CA ASP A 241 -21.65 4.55 28.99
C ASP A 241 -23.16 4.29 28.75
N SER A 242 -23.69 3.34 29.54
CA SER A 242 -25.13 3.04 29.60
C SER A 242 -25.88 4.12 30.36
#